data_7d545298ccfced66c1c8e5d1ecc3fa91
#
_entry.id   7d545298ccfced66c1c8e5d1ecc3fa91
#
_cell.length_a   1.000
_cell.length_b   1.000
_cell.length_c   1.000
_cell.angle_alpha   90.00
_cell.angle_beta   90.00
_cell.angle_gamma   90.00
#
_symmetry.space_group_name_H-M   'P 1'
#
loop_
_entity.id
_entity.type
_entity.pdbx_description
1 polymer ?
#
loop_
_entity_poly.entity_id
_entity_poly.type
_entity_poly.pdbx_seq_one_letter_code
_entity_poly.pdbx_strand_id
1 'polypeptide(L)'
;MKKIFIAALMMGTTLSTQAQNEWFKNVKFSGYGMVQYQASDKDNAENNGFNLRLVRMALEGRAHQDFYWKAQMQINGNTYDSDKYSTDIRLVDLFGEWQKYEFFKVKAGQFKRPFTFENPMHPITQGFMSYSQNVSKLAGFSDRCGGHASNGRDIGVQIQGDMMWLNERPLLHYQIGAFNGEGINQKDKDNRKDIIGGVWVMPIKGMRIGAFGWTGSQNVNKDETSIRMQKNRYALSGEYAQNDWTFRTEYIHSQGWNLAHTSDKADGYYALFIAPIQKNKLHVKARYDLYREAKEWGQSKTQYEIGADYLITKNLQLNVEYARVNDRTITNADKHNYNLVDVELDFRF
;
A
#
# COMPACT_ATOMS: atom_id res chain seq x y z
N MET A 1 19.02 -24.18 8.53
CA MET A 1 18.03 -23.11 8.67
C MET A 1 17.06 -23.30 9.85
N LYS A 2 16.66 -24.51 10.23
CA LYS A 2 15.79 -24.76 11.41
C LYS A 2 16.40 -24.36 12.78
N LYS A 3 17.71 -24.23 12.87
CA LYS A 3 18.40 -23.89 14.15
C LYS A 3 18.41 -22.40 14.49
N ILE A 4 18.17 -21.52 13.52
CA ILE A 4 18.19 -20.05 13.74
C ILE A 4 16.85 -19.59 14.35
N PHE A 5 15.74 -20.23 14.01
CA PHE A 5 14.42 -19.88 14.56
C PHE A 5 14.26 -20.23 16.05
N ILE A 6 14.87 -21.34 16.47
CA ILE A 6 14.86 -21.78 17.88
C ILE A 6 15.78 -20.86 18.72
N ALA A 7 16.89 -20.39 18.16
CA ALA A 7 17.77 -19.45 18.84
C ALA A 7 17.13 -18.06 19.05
N ALA A 8 16.34 -17.57 18.12
CA ALA A 8 15.61 -16.29 18.26
C ALA A 8 14.48 -16.39 19.31
N LEU A 9 13.82 -17.56 19.42
CA LEU A 9 12.78 -17.79 20.41
C LEU A 9 13.37 -18.02 21.80
N MET A 10 14.52 -18.67 21.90
CA MET A 10 15.22 -18.89 23.19
C MET A 10 15.95 -17.64 23.72
N MET A 11 16.40 -16.74 22.87
CA MET A 11 16.92 -15.45 23.31
C MET A 11 15.86 -14.55 23.97
N GLY A 12 14.58 -14.75 23.64
CA GLY A 12 13.48 -14.04 24.30
C GLY A 12 13.21 -14.50 25.74
N THR A 13 13.63 -15.70 26.12
CA THR A 13 13.33 -16.26 27.44
C THR A 13 14.48 -16.21 28.44
N THR A 14 15.71 -15.99 28.00
CA THR A 14 16.91 -15.94 28.89
C THR A 14 17.37 -14.52 29.23
N LEU A 15 16.76 -13.48 28.64
CA LEU A 15 17.06 -12.07 28.93
C LEU A 15 16.26 -11.49 30.11
N SER A 16 15.56 -12.33 30.89
CA SER A 16 14.69 -11.87 31.97
C SER A 16 15.36 -11.64 33.30
N THR A 17 16.67 -11.79 33.43
CA THR A 17 17.40 -11.53 34.69
C THR A 17 18.71 -10.83 34.43
N GLN A 18 18.72 -9.58 34.36
CA GLN A 18 19.66 -8.52 34.72
C GLN A 18 19.71 -7.43 33.64
N ALA A 19 19.45 -6.21 34.07
CA ALA A 19 19.38 -4.98 33.28
C ALA A 19 18.40 -5.11 32.09
N GLN A 20 17.11 -5.04 32.37
CA GLN A 20 16.14 -4.59 31.39
C GLN A 20 16.61 -3.20 30.96
N ASN A 21 17.45 -3.16 29.92
CA ASN A 21 17.78 -1.95 29.23
C ASN A 21 16.48 -1.26 28.89
N GLU A 22 16.30 -0.02 29.22
CA GLU A 22 15.08 0.77 28.93
C GLU A 22 14.68 0.72 27.46
N TRP A 23 15.60 0.37 26.59
CA TRP A 23 15.45 0.09 25.17
C TRP A 23 14.39 -0.95 24.84
N PHE A 24 14.26 -2.03 25.64
CA PHE A 24 13.31 -3.12 25.37
C PHE A 24 11.95 -2.93 26.05
N LYS A 25 11.86 -2.05 27.04
CA LYS A 25 10.60 -1.78 27.73
C LYS A 25 9.50 -1.20 26.82
N ASN A 26 9.88 -0.59 25.71
CA ASN A 26 9.00 0.10 24.77
C ASN A 26 8.88 -0.58 23.41
N VAL A 27 9.32 -1.84 23.28
CA VAL A 27 9.16 -2.59 22.01
C VAL A 27 7.80 -3.26 21.99
N LYS A 28 7.00 -2.92 20.98
CA LYS A 28 5.71 -3.52 20.71
C LYS A 28 5.86 -4.56 19.61
N PHE A 29 5.39 -5.78 19.88
CA PHE A 29 5.17 -6.80 18.89
C PHE A 29 3.71 -6.72 18.41
N SER A 30 3.49 -6.83 17.11
CA SER A 30 2.17 -6.87 16.51
C SER A 30 2.19 -7.70 15.24
N GLY A 31 1.02 -8.13 14.81
CA GLY A 31 0.90 -8.86 13.56
C GLY A 31 -0.54 -8.94 13.08
N TYR A 32 -0.69 -9.44 11.87
CA TYR A 32 -1.99 -9.72 11.30
C TYR A 32 -1.91 -10.81 10.23
N GLY A 33 -3.02 -11.50 10.07
CA GLY A 33 -3.25 -12.48 9.01
C GLY A 33 -4.57 -12.21 8.30
N MET A 34 -4.58 -12.46 7.00
CA MET A 34 -5.73 -12.31 6.12
C MET A 34 -5.98 -13.63 5.41
N VAL A 35 -7.10 -14.27 5.72
CA VAL A 35 -7.56 -15.49 5.05
C VAL A 35 -8.68 -15.11 4.11
N GLN A 36 -8.48 -15.32 2.83
CA GLN A 36 -9.38 -14.92 1.77
C GLN A 36 -9.97 -16.15 1.06
N TYR A 37 -11.25 -16.09 0.73
CA TYR A 37 -11.87 -16.90 -0.31
C TYR A 37 -12.22 -15.99 -1.46
N GLN A 38 -11.77 -16.33 -2.67
CA GLN A 38 -12.05 -15.59 -3.88
C GLN A 38 -12.73 -16.47 -4.91
N ALA A 39 -13.77 -15.97 -5.56
CA ALA A 39 -14.41 -16.62 -6.70
C ALA A 39 -14.56 -15.64 -7.86
N SER A 40 -14.24 -16.10 -9.07
CA SER A 40 -14.32 -15.30 -10.29
C SER A 40 -14.81 -16.17 -11.46
N ASP A 41 -15.68 -15.59 -12.29
CA ASP A 41 -16.14 -16.17 -13.56
C ASP A 41 -15.39 -15.59 -14.77
N LYS A 42 -14.17 -15.10 -14.56
CA LYS A 42 -13.31 -14.58 -15.62
C LYS A 42 -12.89 -15.71 -16.57
N ASP A 43 -13.16 -15.57 -17.87
CA ASP A 43 -12.78 -16.55 -18.88
C ASP A 43 -11.26 -16.84 -18.85
N ASN A 44 -10.87 -18.09 -18.93
CA ASN A 44 -9.49 -18.60 -18.91
C ASN A 44 -8.65 -18.25 -17.64
N ALA A 45 -9.29 -17.72 -16.62
CA ALA A 45 -8.67 -17.42 -15.34
C ALA A 45 -9.68 -17.54 -14.21
N GLU A 46 -10.51 -18.60 -14.27
CA GLU A 46 -11.44 -18.93 -13.22
C GLU A 46 -10.67 -19.16 -11.94
N ASN A 47 -11.07 -18.46 -10.91
CA ASN A 47 -10.53 -18.61 -9.59
C ASN A 47 -11.67 -18.94 -8.64
N ASN A 48 -11.49 -20.02 -7.90
CA ASN A 48 -12.43 -20.45 -6.87
C ASN A 48 -11.63 -21.14 -5.77
N GLY A 49 -11.20 -20.40 -4.78
CA GLY A 49 -10.34 -20.99 -3.77
C GLY A 49 -10.01 -20.12 -2.58
N PHE A 50 -9.43 -20.78 -1.59
CA PHE A 50 -8.89 -20.14 -0.40
C PHE A 50 -7.44 -19.73 -0.59
N ASN A 51 -7.09 -18.60 0.03
CA ASN A 51 -5.77 -18.02 -0.10
C ASN A 51 -5.37 -17.31 1.21
N LEU A 52 -4.08 -17.32 1.50
CA LEU A 52 -3.47 -16.48 2.55
C LEU A 52 -2.96 -15.21 1.90
N ARG A 53 -3.79 -14.16 1.92
CA ARG A 53 -3.46 -12.92 1.21
C ARG A 53 -2.23 -12.23 1.80
N LEU A 54 -2.22 -11.95 3.09
CA LEU A 54 -1.09 -11.35 3.80
C LEU A 54 -0.96 -11.96 5.19
N VAL A 55 0.26 -12.34 5.56
CA VAL A 55 0.61 -12.70 6.93
C VAL A 55 1.85 -11.89 7.31
N ARG A 56 1.71 -10.93 8.23
CA ARG A 56 2.78 -10.00 8.61
C ARG A 56 2.97 -9.91 10.10
N MET A 57 4.23 -9.73 10.48
CA MET A 57 4.67 -9.48 11.85
C MET A 57 5.52 -8.23 11.90
N ALA A 58 5.40 -7.45 12.96
CA ALA A 58 6.12 -6.21 13.14
C ALA A 58 6.65 -6.08 14.56
N LEU A 59 7.82 -5.47 14.66
CA LEU A 59 8.41 -4.92 15.87
C LEU A 59 8.54 -3.43 15.67
N GLU A 60 8.09 -2.66 16.64
CA GLU A 60 8.21 -1.21 16.61
C GLU A 60 8.49 -0.66 18.02
N GLY A 61 9.16 0.48 18.10
CA GLY A 61 9.48 1.06 19.40
C GLY A 61 10.22 2.39 19.27
N ARG A 62 10.68 2.88 20.41
CA ARG A 62 11.50 4.09 20.50
C ARG A 62 12.88 3.74 21.06
N ALA A 63 13.92 4.05 20.27
CA ALA A 63 15.30 3.96 20.72
C ALA A 63 15.69 5.17 21.60
N HIS A 64 15.00 6.29 21.43
CA HIS A 64 15.09 7.52 22.22
C HIS A 64 13.71 8.20 22.15
N GLN A 65 13.42 9.13 23.08
CA GLN A 65 12.14 9.86 23.08
C GLN A 65 11.76 10.46 21.72
N ASP A 66 12.77 10.91 20.97
CA ASP A 66 12.61 11.54 19.65
C ASP A 66 12.86 10.59 18.47
N PHE A 67 13.23 9.33 18.72
CA PHE A 67 13.61 8.39 17.67
C PHE A 67 12.73 7.15 17.68
N TYR A 68 11.85 7.04 16.70
CA TYR A 68 10.99 5.88 16.45
C TYR A 68 11.62 4.96 15.40
N TRP A 69 11.41 3.66 15.55
CA TRP A 69 11.81 2.67 14.55
C TRP A 69 10.74 1.59 14.37
N LYS A 70 10.74 0.99 13.19
CA LYS A 70 9.87 -0.14 12.85
C LYS A 70 10.59 -1.13 11.96
N ALA A 71 10.38 -2.42 12.24
CA ALA A 71 10.74 -3.53 11.39
C ALA A 71 9.49 -4.39 11.14
N GLN A 72 9.16 -4.67 9.88
CA GLN A 72 8.01 -5.52 9.50
C GLN A 72 8.43 -6.56 8.48
N MET A 73 7.99 -7.78 8.67
CA MET A 73 8.21 -8.91 7.76
C MET A 73 6.89 -9.50 7.30
N GLN A 74 6.85 -9.96 6.06
CA GLN A 74 5.81 -10.80 5.50
C GLN A 74 6.33 -12.24 5.44
N ILE A 75 5.58 -13.19 5.99
CA ILE A 75 6.03 -14.58 6.17
C ILE A 75 5.41 -15.56 5.18
N ASN A 76 4.47 -15.13 4.36
CA ASN A 76 3.84 -15.93 3.31
C ASN A 76 4.33 -15.56 1.90
N GLY A 77 5.57 -15.08 1.79
CA GLY A 77 6.23 -14.77 0.53
C GLY A 77 5.68 -13.55 -0.19
N ASN A 78 5.87 -13.51 -1.50
CA ASN A 78 5.36 -12.45 -2.36
C ASN A 78 4.03 -12.88 -3.00
N THR A 79 2.92 -12.46 -2.42
CA THR A 79 1.57 -12.83 -2.89
C THR A 79 1.06 -11.99 -4.07
N TYR A 80 1.89 -11.06 -4.58
CA TYR A 80 1.52 -10.20 -5.70
C TYR A 80 2.12 -10.61 -7.05
N ASP A 81 3.22 -11.40 -7.03
CA ASP A 81 3.97 -11.76 -8.24
C ASP A 81 3.92 -13.26 -8.58
N SER A 82 3.27 -14.08 -7.78
CA SER A 82 3.37 -15.53 -7.93
C SER A 82 2.05 -16.21 -7.63
N ASP A 83 1.68 -17.15 -8.50
CA ASP A 83 0.58 -18.10 -8.29
C ASP A 83 0.94 -19.16 -7.24
N LYS A 84 2.16 -19.16 -6.73
CA LYS A 84 2.65 -20.09 -5.71
C LYS A 84 2.94 -19.38 -4.41
N TYR A 85 2.50 -19.97 -3.31
CA TYR A 85 2.98 -19.55 -2.00
C TYR A 85 4.47 -19.84 -1.88
N SER A 86 5.24 -18.78 -1.67
CA SER A 86 6.62 -18.89 -1.26
C SER A 86 6.68 -18.91 0.26
N THR A 87 7.50 -19.79 0.82
CA THR A 87 7.79 -19.80 2.27
C THR A 87 8.89 -18.78 2.63
N ASP A 88 9.28 -17.95 1.70
CA ASP A 88 10.35 -16.98 1.89
C ASP A 88 9.85 -15.81 2.75
N ILE A 89 10.59 -15.53 3.80
CA ILE A 89 10.36 -14.36 4.63
C ILE A 89 10.86 -13.13 3.87
N ARG A 90 9.99 -12.13 3.71
CA ARG A 90 10.30 -10.89 3.04
C ARG A 90 10.32 -9.72 4.02
N LEU A 91 11.42 -8.99 4.06
CA LEU A 91 11.45 -7.70 4.77
C LEU A 91 10.53 -6.71 4.05
N VAL A 92 9.59 -6.13 4.78
CA VAL A 92 8.58 -5.22 4.23
C VAL A 92 8.91 -3.78 4.60
N ASP A 93 9.05 -3.49 5.89
CA ASP A 93 9.48 -2.19 6.38
C ASP A 93 10.70 -2.34 7.28
N LEU A 94 11.67 -1.46 7.14
CA LEU A 94 12.77 -1.26 8.07
C LEU A 94 13.18 0.20 8.00
N PHE A 95 12.78 1.00 8.99
CA PHE A 95 13.12 2.42 9.01
C PHE A 95 13.27 2.95 10.43
N GLY A 96 14.01 4.04 10.53
CA GLY A 96 14.06 4.92 11.69
C GLY A 96 13.50 6.29 11.34
N GLU A 97 12.88 6.92 12.30
CA GLU A 97 12.31 8.25 12.15
C GLU A 97 12.64 9.13 13.35
N TRP A 98 13.31 10.24 13.09
CA TRP A 98 13.55 11.28 14.08
C TRP A 98 12.34 12.24 14.08
N GLN A 99 11.73 12.43 15.25
CA GLN A 99 10.41 13.07 15.43
C GLN A 99 10.44 14.17 16.51
N LYS A 100 11.56 14.86 16.67
CA LYS A 100 11.70 15.88 17.73
C LYS A 100 10.75 17.07 17.56
N TYR A 101 10.52 17.48 16.32
CA TYR A 101 9.67 18.63 16.01
C TYR A 101 8.47 18.19 15.17
N GLU A 102 7.29 18.70 15.48
CA GLU A 102 6.08 18.41 14.70
C GLU A 102 6.19 18.91 13.26
N PHE A 103 6.81 20.08 13.07
CA PHE A 103 6.98 20.68 11.75
C PHE A 103 8.13 20.09 10.93
N PHE A 104 9.01 19.27 11.54
CA PHE A 104 10.15 18.71 10.85
C PHE A 104 10.55 17.36 11.44
N LYS A 105 10.29 16.30 10.68
CA LYS A 105 10.63 14.91 11.00
C LYS A 105 11.44 14.34 9.86
N VAL A 106 12.38 13.45 10.15
CA VAL A 106 13.24 12.79 9.15
C VAL A 106 13.09 11.29 9.29
N LYS A 107 12.70 10.63 8.20
CA LYS A 107 12.56 9.18 8.10
C LYS A 107 13.57 8.62 7.12
N ALA A 108 14.28 7.54 7.49
CA ALA A 108 15.25 6.87 6.63
C ALA A 108 15.12 5.35 6.72
N GLY A 109 15.26 4.67 5.58
CA GLY A 109 15.16 3.23 5.47
C GLY A 109 14.25 2.77 4.35
N GLN A 110 13.64 1.59 4.52
CA GLN A 110 12.64 1.05 3.59
C GLN A 110 11.25 1.23 4.16
N PHE A 111 10.40 1.95 3.45
CA PHE A 111 9.02 2.24 3.84
C PHE A 111 8.16 2.60 2.62
N LYS A 112 6.85 2.75 2.83
CA LYS A 112 5.93 3.14 1.76
C LYS A 112 6.23 4.54 1.25
N ARG A 113 6.26 4.70 -0.09
CA ARG A 113 6.50 5.96 -0.77
C ARG A 113 5.43 6.99 -0.38
N PRO A 114 5.81 8.27 -0.20
CA PRO A 114 4.89 9.36 0.16
C PRO A 114 4.10 9.84 -1.07
N PHE A 115 3.30 8.95 -1.65
CA PHE A 115 2.53 9.23 -2.86
C PHE A 115 1.09 8.77 -2.67
N THR A 116 0.11 9.66 -2.84
CA THR A 116 -1.32 9.50 -2.56
C THR A 116 -1.69 9.32 -1.08
N PHE A 117 -2.98 9.26 -0.76
CA PHE A 117 -3.44 8.93 0.59
C PHE A 117 -3.57 7.41 0.79
N GLU A 118 -3.97 6.67 -0.23
CA GLU A 118 -4.20 5.24 -0.09
C GLU A 118 -2.89 4.44 -0.01
N ASN A 119 -1.84 4.82 -0.76
CA ASN A 119 -0.59 4.06 -0.76
C ASN A 119 -0.01 3.78 0.64
N PRO A 120 0.11 4.78 1.55
CA PRO A 120 0.64 4.54 2.89
C PRO A 120 -0.33 3.82 3.84
N MET A 121 -1.60 3.61 3.47
CA MET A 121 -2.59 2.99 4.37
C MET A 121 -2.25 1.54 4.70
N HIS A 122 -2.71 1.13 5.88
CA HIS A 122 -2.63 -0.26 6.30
C HIS A 122 -3.66 -1.10 5.51
N PRO A 123 -3.32 -2.30 5.05
CA PRO A 123 -4.21 -3.13 4.23
C PRO A 123 -5.59 -3.41 4.83
N ILE A 124 -5.70 -3.49 6.17
CA ILE A 124 -6.99 -3.72 6.86
C ILE A 124 -7.85 -2.44 6.95
N THR A 125 -7.23 -1.26 6.87
CA THR A 125 -7.93 0.02 7.10
C THR A 125 -8.10 0.85 5.84
N GLN A 126 -7.71 0.33 4.71
CA GLN A 126 -7.83 1.04 3.42
C GLN A 126 -9.28 1.13 2.90
N GLY A 127 -10.18 0.31 3.44
CA GLY A 127 -11.61 0.33 3.15
C GLY A 127 -12.09 -0.86 2.32
N PHE A 128 -11.41 -1.21 1.24
CA PHE A 128 -11.63 -2.42 0.44
C PHE A 128 -10.49 -3.42 0.63
N MET A 129 -10.74 -4.71 0.39
CA MET A 129 -9.71 -5.74 0.49
C MET A 129 -8.54 -5.43 -0.45
N SER A 130 -8.81 -5.04 -1.70
CA SER A 130 -7.78 -4.64 -2.66
C SER A 130 -7.50 -3.14 -2.62
N TYR A 131 -6.24 -2.74 -2.88
CA TYR A 131 -5.94 -1.36 -3.28
C TYR A 131 -6.64 -1.03 -4.58
N SER A 132 -6.95 0.25 -4.78
CA SER A 132 -7.46 0.74 -6.06
C SER A 132 -6.48 0.45 -7.20
N GLN A 133 -7.00 0.32 -8.40
CA GLN A 133 -6.18 0.00 -9.58
C GLN A 133 -5.13 1.08 -9.87
N ASN A 134 -5.51 2.36 -9.73
CA ASN A 134 -4.58 3.46 -9.95
C ASN A 134 -3.41 3.41 -8.96
N VAL A 135 -3.65 3.14 -7.68
CA VAL A 135 -2.59 2.99 -6.67
C VAL A 135 -1.77 1.72 -6.93
N SER A 136 -2.42 0.60 -7.21
CA SER A 136 -1.74 -0.66 -7.53
C SER A 136 -0.80 -0.54 -8.72
N LYS A 137 -1.23 0.12 -9.81
CA LYS A 137 -0.47 0.27 -11.06
C LYS A 137 0.46 1.48 -11.10
N LEU A 138 0.11 2.56 -10.40
CA LEU A 138 0.80 3.84 -10.55
C LEU A 138 1.45 4.36 -9.27
N ALA A 139 1.27 3.69 -8.12
CA ALA A 139 2.02 3.98 -6.89
C ALA A 139 3.11 2.93 -6.59
N GLY A 140 3.31 1.96 -7.50
CA GLY A 140 4.42 1.01 -7.47
C GLY A 140 4.15 -0.27 -6.69
N PHE A 141 2.91 -0.77 -6.63
CA PHE A 141 2.65 -2.13 -6.15
C PHE A 141 3.02 -3.16 -7.22
N SER A 142 2.44 -3.05 -8.40
CA SER A 142 2.79 -3.80 -9.62
C SER A 142 3.01 -2.78 -10.73
N ASP A 143 4.16 -2.13 -10.72
CA ASP A 143 4.43 -0.96 -11.56
C ASP A 143 4.27 -1.28 -13.05
N ARG A 144 3.61 -0.38 -13.79
CA ARG A 144 3.41 -0.49 -15.22
C ARG A 144 4.70 -0.53 -16.05
N CYS A 145 5.81 -0.07 -15.49
CA CYS A 145 7.12 -0.13 -16.14
C CYS A 145 7.68 -1.55 -16.26
N GLY A 146 6.96 -2.57 -15.77
CA GLY A 146 7.39 -3.96 -15.84
C GLY A 146 8.46 -4.33 -14.83
N GLY A 147 8.69 -3.49 -13.83
CA GLY A 147 9.51 -3.80 -12.68
C GLY A 147 8.84 -4.82 -11.77
N HIS A 148 9.56 -5.22 -10.74
CA HIS A 148 9.01 -6.12 -9.73
C HIS A 148 7.99 -5.42 -8.83
N ALA A 149 7.10 -6.20 -8.23
CA ALA A 149 6.12 -5.68 -7.27
C ALA A 149 6.83 -5.16 -6.02
N SER A 150 6.62 -3.87 -5.72
CA SER A 150 7.28 -3.18 -4.61
C SER A 150 6.39 -3.03 -3.37
N ASN A 151 5.12 -3.42 -3.42
CA ASN A 151 4.13 -3.17 -2.36
C ASN A 151 4.05 -1.68 -1.96
N GLY A 152 4.26 -0.77 -2.92
CA GLY A 152 4.29 0.68 -2.71
C GLY A 152 5.49 1.20 -1.93
N ARG A 153 6.56 0.39 -1.75
CA ARG A 153 7.73 0.71 -0.92
C ARG A 153 8.98 0.97 -1.73
N ASP A 154 9.92 1.65 -1.06
CA ASP A 154 11.26 1.88 -1.58
C ASP A 154 12.24 2.17 -0.45
N ILE A 155 13.54 2.16 -0.75
CA ILE A 155 14.60 2.56 0.17
C ILE A 155 14.95 4.01 -0.08
N GLY A 156 14.91 4.84 0.96
CA GLY A 156 15.20 6.26 0.81
C GLY A 156 15.17 7.05 2.10
N VAL A 157 15.16 8.37 1.93
CA VAL A 157 15.05 9.35 3.01
C VAL A 157 13.91 10.30 2.71
N GLN A 158 13.12 10.63 3.71
CA GLN A 158 11.97 11.53 3.63
C GLN A 158 12.02 12.55 4.74
N ILE A 159 11.68 13.78 4.45
CA ILE A 159 11.32 14.81 5.42
C ILE A 159 9.82 15.05 5.36
N GLN A 160 9.21 15.32 6.52
CA GLN A 160 7.79 15.59 6.65
C GLN A 160 7.51 16.43 7.87
N GLY A 161 6.34 17.06 7.89
CA GLY A 161 5.94 17.84 9.07
C GLY A 161 4.54 18.42 8.95
N ASP A 162 4.05 18.82 10.11
CA ASP A 162 2.75 19.43 10.31
C ASP A 162 2.91 20.92 10.63
N MET A 163 2.11 21.76 10.00
CA MET A 163 2.21 23.21 10.08
C MET A 163 0.83 23.85 10.21
N MET A 164 0.83 25.14 10.57
CA MET A 164 -0.37 25.99 10.62
C MET A 164 -1.45 25.40 11.55
N TRP A 165 -1.21 25.48 12.86
CA TRP A 165 -2.08 24.86 13.87
C TRP A 165 -3.31 25.71 14.18
N LEU A 166 -4.47 25.07 14.29
CA LEU A 166 -5.72 25.63 14.75
C LEU A 166 -6.35 24.68 15.78
N ASN A 167 -6.52 25.15 17.02
CA ASN A 167 -7.10 24.34 18.12
C ASN A 167 -6.43 22.95 18.22
N GLU A 168 -5.10 22.94 18.36
CA GLU A 168 -4.27 21.72 18.48
C GLU A 168 -4.31 20.78 17.25
N ARG A 169 -4.91 21.21 16.16
CA ARG A 169 -5.00 20.46 14.91
C ARG A 169 -4.18 21.14 13.83
N PRO A 170 -3.28 20.41 13.13
CA PRO A 170 -2.59 20.95 11.98
C PRO A 170 -3.56 21.23 10.82
N LEU A 171 -3.33 22.29 10.08
CA LEU A 171 -4.08 22.64 8.88
C LEU A 171 -3.33 22.26 7.60
N LEU A 172 -2.03 22.09 7.68
CA LEU A 172 -1.15 21.77 6.55
C LEU A 172 -0.20 20.65 6.93
N HIS A 173 -0.05 19.67 6.06
CA HIS A 173 1.03 18.67 6.11
C HIS A 173 1.82 18.69 4.82
N TYR A 174 3.14 18.50 4.92
CA TYR A 174 4.01 18.29 3.78
C TYR A 174 4.90 17.08 3.96
N GLN A 175 5.28 16.46 2.86
CA GLN A 175 6.26 15.38 2.83
C GLN A 175 7.00 15.38 1.49
N ILE A 176 8.31 15.12 1.53
CA ILE A 176 9.14 14.95 0.33
C ILE A 176 10.30 14.02 0.65
N GLY A 177 10.65 13.15 -0.28
CA GLY A 177 11.74 12.19 -0.09
C GLY A 177 12.49 11.88 -1.37
N ALA A 178 13.71 11.38 -1.21
CA ALA A 178 14.55 10.84 -2.26
C ALA A 178 14.69 9.32 -2.05
N PHE A 179 14.36 8.55 -3.08
CA PHE A 179 14.30 7.10 -3.06
C PHE A 179 15.16 6.48 -4.16
N ASN A 180 15.58 5.22 -4.01
CA ASN A 180 16.36 4.55 -5.03
C ASN A 180 15.58 4.35 -6.35
N GLY A 181 14.26 4.29 -6.33
CA GLY A 181 13.45 4.07 -7.53
C GLY A 181 13.27 2.60 -7.94
N GLU A 182 13.98 1.69 -7.29
CA GLU A 182 14.05 0.27 -7.63
C GLU A 182 13.02 -0.60 -6.88
N GLY A 183 12.33 -0.03 -5.88
CA GLY A 183 11.33 -0.72 -5.09
C GLY A 183 11.89 -1.48 -3.89
N ILE A 184 11.08 -2.42 -3.39
CA ILE A 184 11.34 -3.13 -2.13
C ILE A 184 12.53 -4.08 -2.23
N ASN A 185 13.44 -4.04 -1.23
CA ASN A 185 14.59 -4.94 -1.09
C ASN A 185 15.57 -4.91 -2.28
N GLN A 186 15.59 -3.81 -3.05
CA GLN A 186 16.48 -3.65 -4.18
C GLN A 186 17.56 -2.61 -3.87
N LYS A 187 18.79 -2.92 -4.30
CA LYS A 187 19.86 -1.95 -4.35
C LYS A 187 19.63 -0.99 -5.51
N ASP A 188 20.14 0.21 -5.38
CA ASP A 188 20.20 1.16 -6.48
C ASP A 188 21.02 0.58 -7.65
N LYS A 189 20.46 0.58 -8.85
CA LYS A 189 21.06 0.00 -10.06
C LYS A 189 21.54 1.06 -11.05
N ASP A 190 21.03 2.29 -10.93
CA ASP A 190 21.31 3.33 -11.94
C ASP A 190 21.88 4.63 -11.35
N ASN A 191 22.14 4.66 -10.03
CA ASN A 191 22.65 5.80 -9.26
C ASN A 191 21.75 7.05 -9.34
N ARG A 192 20.48 6.87 -9.71
CA ARG A 192 19.48 7.94 -9.76
C ARG A 192 18.51 7.82 -8.62
N LYS A 193 17.84 8.93 -8.34
CA LYS A 193 16.85 8.95 -7.27
C LYS A 193 15.51 9.40 -7.80
N ASP A 194 14.47 8.71 -7.36
CA ASP A 194 13.12 9.16 -7.50
C ASP A 194 12.82 10.20 -6.42
N ILE A 195 12.35 11.37 -6.83
CA ILE A 195 11.86 12.38 -5.90
C ILE A 195 10.35 12.27 -5.83
N ILE A 196 9.86 12.02 -4.61
CA ILE A 196 8.43 11.77 -4.37
C ILE A 196 7.99 12.59 -3.18
N GLY A 197 6.83 13.23 -3.30
CA GLY A 197 6.29 14.01 -2.18
C GLY A 197 4.90 14.54 -2.45
N GLY A 198 4.36 15.25 -1.46
CA GLY A 198 3.05 15.86 -1.55
C GLY A 198 2.80 16.83 -0.41
N VAL A 199 1.74 17.59 -0.58
CA VAL A 199 1.22 18.52 0.41
C VAL A 199 -0.29 18.38 0.45
N TRP A 200 -0.85 18.49 1.66
CA TRP A 200 -2.30 18.52 1.83
C TRP A 200 -2.74 19.49 2.91
N VAL A 201 -3.94 20.01 2.72
CA VAL A 201 -4.63 20.84 3.70
C VAL A 201 -5.71 20.07 4.40
N MET A 202 -5.95 20.42 5.66
CA MET A 202 -6.96 19.79 6.54
C MET A 202 -7.93 20.88 7.06
N PRO A 203 -8.84 21.38 6.20
CA PRO A 203 -9.65 22.57 6.53
C PRO A 203 -10.62 22.31 7.68
N ILE A 204 -11.19 21.12 7.76
CA ILE A 204 -12.09 20.70 8.85
C ILE A 204 -11.65 19.35 9.40
N LYS A 205 -12.15 18.98 10.58
CA LYS A 205 -11.86 17.68 11.20
C LYS A 205 -12.33 16.54 10.30
N GLY A 206 -11.43 15.57 10.08
CA GLY A 206 -11.69 14.40 9.24
C GLY A 206 -11.50 14.65 7.74
N MET A 207 -11.29 15.88 7.28
CA MET A 207 -11.10 16.21 5.87
C MET A 207 -9.63 16.49 5.57
N ARG A 208 -9.14 15.94 4.46
CA ARG A 208 -7.85 16.29 3.86
C ARG A 208 -7.95 16.32 2.35
N ILE A 209 -7.30 17.30 1.75
CA ILE A 209 -7.23 17.49 0.30
C ILE A 209 -5.77 17.74 -0.05
N GLY A 210 -5.21 16.95 -0.96
CA GLY A 210 -3.79 16.99 -1.27
C GLY A 210 -3.44 16.79 -2.72
N ALA A 211 -2.22 17.23 -3.04
CA ALA A 211 -1.57 17.01 -4.31
C ALA A 211 -0.20 16.39 -4.09
N PHE A 212 0.19 15.49 -5.00
CA PHE A 212 1.42 14.71 -4.93
C PHE A 212 2.14 14.73 -6.27
N GLY A 213 3.46 14.65 -6.20
CA GLY A 213 4.34 14.55 -7.35
C GLY A 213 5.35 13.42 -7.20
N TRP A 214 5.70 12.83 -8.32
CA TRP A 214 6.76 11.84 -8.44
C TRP A 214 7.51 12.06 -9.74
N THR A 215 8.81 12.24 -9.66
CA THR A 215 9.71 12.24 -10.82
C THR A 215 10.86 11.28 -10.56
N GLY A 216 11.16 10.45 -11.54
CA GLY A 216 12.20 9.44 -11.43
C GLY A 216 12.38 8.63 -12.69
N SER A 217 13.17 7.55 -12.57
CA SER A 217 13.40 6.63 -13.67
C SER A 217 13.80 5.24 -13.13
N GLN A 218 13.70 4.24 -13.98
CA GLN A 218 14.12 2.88 -13.70
C GLN A 218 14.76 2.29 -14.96
N ASN A 219 15.87 1.60 -14.79
CA ASN A 219 16.47 0.81 -15.87
C ASN A 219 15.80 -0.57 -15.92
N VAL A 220 15.33 -0.93 -17.10
CA VAL A 220 14.72 -2.24 -17.37
C VAL A 220 15.48 -2.91 -18.49
N ASN A 221 15.84 -4.17 -18.29
CA ASN A 221 16.51 -4.95 -19.32
C ASN A 221 15.47 -5.58 -20.26
N LYS A 222 15.56 -5.26 -21.53
CA LYS A 222 14.78 -5.89 -22.61
C LYS A 222 15.72 -6.33 -23.70
N ASP A 223 15.68 -7.61 -24.07
CA ASP A 223 16.47 -8.20 -25.15
C ASP A 223 17.97 -7.82 -25.07
N GLU A 224 18.59 -8.05 -23.90
CA GLU A 224 19.97 -7.71 -23.57
C GLU A 224 20.32 -6.21 -23.57
N THR A 225 19.34 -5.35 -23.84
CA THR A 225 19.51 -3.90 -23.84
C THR A 225 18.90 -3.28 -22.59
N SER A 226 19.66 -2.47 -21.88
CA SER A 226 19.16 -1.69 -20.76
C SER A 226 18.42 -0.46 -21.28
N ILE A 227 17.13 -0.40 -21.04
CA ILE A 227 16.26 0.73 -21.44
C ILE A 227 15.90 1.53 -20.19
N ARG A 228 16.12 2.84 -20.27
CA ARG A 228 15.72 3.76 -19.22
C ARG A 228 14.25 4.15 -19.37
N MET A 229 13.44 3.84 -18.35
CA MET A 229 12.04 4.21 -18.29
C MET A 229 11.82 5.35 -17.31
N GLN A 230 11.25 6.45 -17.78
CA GLN A 230 10.87 7.56 -16.92
C GLN A 230 9.58 7.27 -16.17
N LYS A 231 9.49 7.75 -14.93
CA LYS A 231 8.34 7.68 -14.04
C LYS A 231 7.99 9.08 -13.56
N ASN A 232 7.22 9.82 -14.36
CA ASN A 232 6.72 11.13 -13.97
C ASN A 232 5.22 11.02 -13.68
N ARG A 233 4.82 11.31 -12.44
CA ARG A 233 3.45 11.12 -11.99
C ARG A 233 2.99 12.30 -11.15
N TYR A 234 1.73 12.61 -11.22
CA TYR A 234 1.07 13.47 -10.25
C TYR A 234 -0.23 12.83 -9.79
N ALA A 235 -0.64 13.16 -8.57
CA ALA A 235 -1.89 12.72 -8.00
C ALA A 235 -2.62 13.85 -7.29
N LEU A 236 -3.96 13.77 -7.34
CA LEU A 236 -4.85 14.59 -6.55
C LEU A 236 -5.68 13.67 -5.68
N SER A 237 -5.74 13.94 -4.38
CA SER A 237 -6.39 13.11 -3.40
C SER A 237 -7.30 13.93 -2.50
N GLY A 238 -8.51 13.43 -2.27
CA GLY A 238 -9.47 14.00 -1.33
C GLY A 238 -10.02 12.90 -0.41
N GLU A 239 -10.11 13.20 0.88
CA GLU A 239 -10.71 12.29 1.86
C GLU A 239 -11.48 13.06 2.92
N TYR A 240 -12.61 12.49 3.29
CA TYR A 240 -13.33 12.81 4.51
C TYR A 240 -13.57 11.52 5.29
N ALA A 241 -13.04 11.43 6.50
CA ALA A 241 -13.15 10.27 7.36
C ALA A 241 -13.48 10.71 8.79
N GLN A 242 -14.73 10.56 9.20
CA GLN A 242 -15.19 10.92 10.54
C GLN A 242 -16.45 10.15 10.92
N ASN A 243 -16.55 9.73 12.19
CA ASN A 243 -17.74 9.05 12.74
C ASN A 243 -18.16 7.80 11.96
N ASP A 244 -17.17 6.97 11.54
CA ASP A 244 -17.33 5.77 10.72
C ASP A 244 -17.79 6.03 9.27
N TRP A 245 -18.00 7.28 8.88
CA TRP A 245 -18.19 7.66 7.49
C TRP A 245 -16.83 7.86 6.83
N THR A 246 -16.66 7.30 5.64
CA THR A 246 -15.48 7.58 4.81
C THR A 246 -15.91 7.86 3.39
N PHE A 247 -15.47 8.98 2.87
CA PHE A 247 -15.44 9.27 1.44
C PHE A 247 -14.00 9.53 1.04
N ARG A 248 -13.48 8.81 0.04
CA ARG A 248 -12.14 9.04 -0.50
C ARG A 248 -12.14 8.92 -2.01
N THR A 249 -11.41 9.82 -2.64
CA THR A 249 -11.22 9.83 -4.08
C THR A 249 -9.80 10.23 -4.41
N GLU A 250 -9.21 9.54 -5.39
CA GLU A 250 -7.87 9.86 -5.87
C GLU A 250 -7.78 9.69 -7.38
N TYR A 251 -7.12 10.63 -8.02
CA TYR A 251 -6.74 10.59 -9.42
C TYR A 251 -5.23 10.53 -9.52
N ILE A 252 -4.70 9.64 -10.36
CA ILE A 252 -3.27 9.58 -10.68
C ILE A 252 -3.12 9.67 -12.19
N HIS A 253 -2.23 10.55 -12.64
CA HIS A 253 -1.70 10.60 -13.99
C HIS A 253 -0.25 10.15 -13.99
N SER A 254 0.11 9.29 -14.93
CA SER A 254 1.47 8.82 -15.14
C SER A 254 1.91 9.13 -16.56
N GLN A 255 3.13 9.64 -16.68
CA GLN A 255 3.85 9.76 -17.93
C GLN A 255 5.17 9.01 -17.82
N GLY A 256 5.45 8.13 -18.76
CA GLY A 256 6.63 7.30 -18.80
C GLY A 256 6.35 5.96 -19.45
N TRP A 257 7.38 5.34 -19.95
CA TRP A 257 7.29 4.16 -20.79
C TRP A 257 6.75 2.93 -20.04
N ASN A 258 6.19 2.04 -20.84
CA ASN A 258 5.78 0.70 -20.45
C ASN A 258 6.37 -0.30 -21.46
N LEU A 259 6.98 -1.40 -20.99
CA LEU A 259 7.56 -2.43 -21.84
C LEU A 259 6.55 -3.14 -22.73
N ALA A 260 5.28 -3.23 -22.29
CA ALA A 260 4.24 -3.94 -22.98
C ALA A 260 3.44 -3.07 -23.98
N HIS A 261 3.50 -1.73 -23.83
CA HIS A 261 2.65 -0.80 -24.58
C HIS A 261 3.46 0.35 -25.19
N THR A 262 3.01 0.84 -26.33
CA THR A 262 3.61 1.99 -27.02
C THR A 262 3.23 3.33 -26.42
N SER A 263 2.22 3.37 -25.54
CA SER A 263 1.79 4.62 -24.89
C SER A 263 2.68 4.96 -23.69
N ASP A 264 3.12 6.20 -23.65
CA ASP A 264 3.85 6.78 -22.54
C ASP A 264 2.94 7.31 -21.42
N LYS A 265 1.62 7.26 -21.58
CA LYS A 265 0.64 7.83 -20.64
C LYS A 265 -0.31 6.79 -20.12
N ALA A 266 -0.58 6.87 -18.82
CA ALA A 266 -1.65 6.12 -18.17
C ALA A 266 -2.32 7.00 -17.13
N ASP A 267 -3.54 6.69 -16.77
CA ASP A 267 -4.21 7.31 -15.64
C ASP A 267 -5.19 6.37 -14.97
N GLY A 268 -5.58 6.75 -13.76
CA GLY A 268 -6.59 6.03 -13.02
C GLY A 268 -7.26 6.93 -12.00
N TYR A 269 -8.44 6.54 -11.62
CA TYR A 269 -9.26 7.28 -10.69
C TYR A 269 -10.16 6.32 -9.92
N TYR A 270 -10.34 6.56 -8.64
CA TYR A 270 -11.38 5.90 -7.88
C TYR A 270 -12.15 6.87 -6.98
N ALA A 271 -13.35 6.47 -6.62
CA ALA A 271 -14.13 7.06 -5.55
C ALA A 271 -14.72 5.93 -4.70
N LEU A 272 -14.48 5.98 -3.39
CA LEU A 272 -15.04 5.04 -2.44
C LEU A 272 -15.89 5.76 -1.39
N PHE A 273 -16.90 5.04 -0.93
CA PHE A 273 -17.80 5.48 0.13
C PHE A 273 -18.03 4.34 1.11
N ILE A 274 -17.92 4.64 2.40
CA ILE A 274 -18.21 3.71 3.51
C ILE A 274 -19.17 4.39 4.46
N ALA A 275 -20.26 3.70 4.80
CA ALA A 275 -21.28 4.18 5.70
C ALA A 275 -21.53 3.18 6.84
N PRO A 276 -21.68 3.64 8.09
CA PRO A 276 -22.03 2.78 9.20
C PRO A 276 -23.52 2.39 9.13
N ILE A 277 -23.80 1.10 9.20
CA ILE A 277 -25.13 0.56 9.51
C ILE A 277 -25.28 0.43 11.03
N GLN A 278 -24.22 -0.05 11.68
CA GLN A 278 -24.07 -0.08 13.12
C GLN A 278 -22.71 0.52 13.48
N LYS A 279 -22.74 1.61 14.23
CA LYS A 279 -21.53 2.35 14.61
C LYS A 279 -20.48 1.43 15.22
N ASN A 280 -19.23 1.57 14.77
CA ASN A 280 -18.05 0.79 15.17
C ASN A 280 -18.22 -0.74 14.99
N LYS A 281 -19.15 -1.21 14.16
CA LYS A 281 -19.41 -2.65 14.05
C LYS A 281 -19.73 -3.15 12.65
N LEU A 282 -20.66 -2.53 11.95
CA LEU A 282 -21.11 -2.96 10.63
C LEU A 282 -21.13 -1.78 9.68
N HIS A 283 -20.41 -1.88 8.59
CA HIS A 283 -20.40 -0.87 7.53
C HIS A 283 -20.80 -1.49 6.19
N VAL A 284 -21.40 -0.67 5.35
CA VAL A 284 -21.57 -0.95 3.94
C VAL A 284 -20.66 -0.05 3.15
N LYS A 285 -20.18 -0.54 2.01
CA LYS A 285 -19.19 0.17 1.21
C LYS A 285 -19.47 0.02 -0.28
N ALA A 286 -19.08 1.05 -1.03
CA ALA A 286 -19.13 1.06 -2.49
C ALA A 286 -17.87 1.73 -3.04
N ARG A 287 -17.35 1.23 -4.17
CA ARG A 287 -16.23 1.84 -4.89
C ARG A 287 -16.47 1.78 -6.38
N TYR A 288 -16.24 2.88 -7.05
CA TYR A 288 -15.97 2.95 -8.48
C TYR A 288 -14.47 3.04 -8.67
N ASP A 289 -13.89 2.21 -9.52
CA ASP A 289 -12.45 2.14 -9.73
C ASP A 289 -12.14 1.96 -11.22
N LEU A 290 -11.38 2.90 -11.77
CA LEU A 290 -11.02 2.98 -13.19
C LEU A 290 -9.50 3.07 -13.35
N TYR A 291 -8.96 2.26 -14.24
CA TYR A 291 -7.60 2.38 -14.73
C TYR A 291 -7.57 2.35 -16.26
N ARG A 292 -6.78 3.21 -16.89
CA ARG A 292 -6.58 3.27 -18.35
C ARG A 292 -5.09 3.18 -18.67
N GLU A 293 -4.70 2.07 -19.27
CA GLU A 293 -3.29 1.76 -19.53
C GLU A 293 -2.63 2.72 -20.53
N ALA A 294 -3.35 3.12 -21.57
CA ALA A 294 -2.87 4.07 -22.57
C ALA A 294 -3.63 5.41 -22.51
N LYS A 295 -4.30 5.69 -21.38
CA LYS A 295 -5.22 6.82 -21.23
C LYS A 295 -6.41 6.77 -22.20
N GLU A 296 -6.71 5.60 -22.73
CA GLU A 296 -7.77 5.35 -23.71
C GLU A 296 -8.86 4.45 -23.13
N TRP A 297 -10.11 4.69 -23.52
CA TRP A 297 -11.24 3.88 -23.09
C TRP A 297 -11.22 2.46 -23.65
N GLY A 298 -10.62 2.26 -24.83
CA GLY A 298 -10.43 0.94 -25.43
C GLY A 298 -9.48 0.03 -24.64
N GLN A 299 -8.65 0.61 -23.78
CA GLN A 299 -7.70 -0.10 -22.91
C GLN A 299 -7.96 0.21 -21.44
N SER A 300 -9.23 0.26 -21.07
CA SER A 300 -9.64 0.55 -19.70
C SER A 300 -10.06 -0.71 -18.97
N LYS A 301 -9.82 -0.71 -17.67
CA LYS A 301 -10.41 -1.66 -16.73
C LYS A 301 -11.22 -0.87 -15.70
N THR A 302 -12.52 -1.14 -15.63
CA THR A 302 -13.44 -0.49 -14.71
C THR A 302 -14.00 -1.53 -13.75
N GLN A 303 -14.06 -1.20 -12.46
CA GLN A 303 -14.67 -2.03 -11.44
C GLN A 303 -15.77 -1.23 -10.71
N TYR A 304 -16.92 -1.87 -10.56
CA TYR A 304 -18.01 -1.41 -9.73
C TYR A 304 -18.12 -2.36 -8.55
N GLU A 305 -17.83 -1.87 -7.37
CA GLU A 305 -17.66 -2.71 -6.19
C GLU A 305 -18.61 -2.29 -5.10
N ILE A 306 -19.21 -3.29 -4.47
CA ILE A 306 -20.03 -3.13 -3.26
C ILE A 306 -19.58 -4.14 -2.22
N GLY A 307 -19.78 -3.83 -0.96
CA GLY A 307 -19.43 -4.77 0.09
C GLY A 307 -19.90 -4.34 1.45
N ALA A 308 -19.53 -5.15 2.41
CA ALA A 308 -19.75 -4.89 3.83
C ALA A 308 -18.56 -5.39 4.63
N ASP A 309 -18.31 -4.77 5.75
CA ASP A 309 -17.41 -5.26 6.79
C ASP A 309 -18.10 -5.35 8.13
N TYR A 310 -17.79 -6.41 8.87
CA TYR A 310 -18.34 -6.68 10.19
C TYR A 310 -17.22 -6.90 11.19
N LEU A 311 -17.12 -6.01 12.16
CA LEU A 311 -16.14 -6.11 13.24
C LEU A 311 -16.68 -7.07 14.31
N ILE A 312 -16.28 -8.34 14.25
CA ILE A 312 -16.67 -9.38 15.21
C ILE A 312 -16.12 -9.03 16.59
N THR A 313 -14.84 -8.67 16.64
CA THR A 313 -14.16 -8.09 17.82
C THR A 313 -13.22 -6.99 17.35
N LYS A 314 -12.61 -6.23 18.28
CA LYS A 314 -11.58 -5.22 17.92
C LYS A 314 -10.42 -5.79 17.10
N ASN A 315 -10.19 -7.10 17.17
CA ASN A 315 -9.07 -7.79 16.52
C ASN A 315 -9.50 -8.77 15.41
N LEU A 316 -10.79 -8.93 15.18
CA LEU A 316 -11.33 -9.88 14.20
C LEU A 316 -12.41 -9.21 13.36
N GLN A 317 -12.19 -9.13 12.05
CA GLN A 317 -13.07 -8.48 11.08
C GLN A 317 -13.37 -9.44 9.92
N LEU A 318 -14.63 -9.51 9.54
CA LEU A 318 -15.08 -10.20 8.33
C LEU A 318 -15.41 -9.15 7.27
N ASN A 319 -14.88 -9.34 6.07
CA ASN A 319 -15.17 -8.54 4.89
C ASN A 319 -15.86 -9.40 3.84
N VAL A 320 -16.85 -8.85 3.15
CA VAL A 320 -17.50 -9.47 1.98
C VAL A 320 -17.61 -8.41 0.90
N GLU A 321 -17.08 -8.72 -0.29
CA GLU A 321 -17.05 -7.79 -1.42
C GLU A 321 -17.50 -8.49 -2.70
N TYR A 322 -18.21 -7.74 -3.52
CA TYR A 322 -18.57 -8.14 -4.88
C TYR A 322 -18.11 -7.04 -5.85
N ALA A 323 -17.50 -7.44 -6.94
CA ALA A 323 -17.11 -6.56 -8.02
C ALA A 323 -17.67 -7.02 -9.36
N ARG A 324 -18.28 -6.10 -10.08
CA ARG A 324 -18.53 -6.23 -11.53
C ARG A 324 -17.38 -5.55 -12.26
N VAL A 325 -16.61 -6.33 -13.02
CA VAL A 325 -15.42 -5.86 -13.74
C VAL A 325 -15.74 -5.78 -15.24
N ASN A 326 -15.36 -4.67 -15.86
CA ASN A 326 -15.29 -4.50 -17.31
C ASN A 326 -13.82 -4.27 -17.67
N ASP A 327 -13.18 -5.28 -18.27
CA ASP A 327 -11.75 -5.29 -18.58
C ASP A 327 -11.53 -5.33 -20.10
N ARG A 328 -11.44 -4.16 -20.71
CA ARG A 328 -11.22 -4.01 -22.16
C ARG A 328 -9.77 -4.28 -22.58
N THR A 329 -8.88 -4.55 -21.64
CA THR A 329 -7.50 -4.95 -21.94
C THR A 329 -7.39 -6.42 -22.34
N ILE A 330 -8.46 -7.20 -22.14
CA ILE A 330 -8.50 -8.61 -22.53
C ILE A 330 -8.78 -8.70 -24.03
N THR A 331 -7.78 -9.12 -24.80
CA THR A 331 -7.87 -9.13 -26.29
C THR A 331 -8.38 -10.45 -26.87
N ASN A 332 -8.32 -11.55 -26.13
CA ASN A 332 -8.60 -12.91 -26.63
C ASN A 332 -9.75 -13.61 -25.90
N ALA A 333 -10.65 -12.85 -25.27
CA ALA A 333 -11.80 -13.40 -24.55
C ALA A 333 -13.11 -13.03 -25.26
N ASP A 334 -14.06 -13.95 -25.27
CA ASP A 334 -15.42 -13.67 -25.77
C ASP A 334 -16.15 -12.67 -24.87
N LYS A 335 -15.71 -12.54 -23.63
CA LYS A 335 -16.29 -11.64 -22.63
C LYS A 335 -15.23 -10.77 -21.96
N HIS A 336 -15.44 -9.46 -22.03
CA HIS A 336 -14.65 -8.47 -21.26
C HIS A 336 -15.18 -8.26 -19.83
N ASN A 337 -16.38 -8.76 -19.55
CA ASN A 337 -17.04 -8.54 -18.27
C ASN A 337 -17.03 -9.82 -17.46
N TYR A 338 -16.64 -9.71 -16.21
CA TYR A 338 -16.72 -10.83 -15.26
C TYR A 338 -17.10 -10.33 -13.85
N ASN A 339 -17.45 -11.27 -13.02
CA ASN A 339 -17.78 -11.04 -11.63
C ASN A 339 -16.65 -11.53 -10.74
N LEU A 340 -16.49 -10.88 -9.62
CA LEU A 340 -15.55 -11.26 -8.58
C LEU A 340 -16.27 -11.20 -7.22
N VAL A 341 -16.13 -12.24 -6.43
CA VAL A 341 -16.60 -12.29 -5.05
C VAL A 341 -15.41 -12.56 -4.15
N ASP A 342 -15.23 -11.74 -3.15
CA ASP A 342 -14.19 -11.87 -2.14
C ASP A 342 -14.83 -11.94 -0.74
N VAL A 343 -14.38 -12.91 0.04
CA VAL A 343 -14.69 -13.03 1.46
C VAL A 343 -13.38 -13.14 2.22
N GLU A 344 -13.12 -12.22 3.14
CA GLU A 344 -11.85 -12.18 3.86
C GLU A 344 -12.07 -12.08 5.36
N LEU A 345 -11.34 -12.89 6.10
CA LEU A 345 -11.25 -12.82 7.55
C LEU A 345 -9.89 -12.25 7.94
N ASP A 346 -9.94 -11.08 8.57
CA ASP A 346 -8.77 -10.37 9.09
C ASP A 346 -8.66 -10.58 10.58
N PHE A 347 -7.50 -11.02 11.05
CA PHE A 347 -7.21 -11.11 12.48
C PHE A 347 -5.90 -10.38 12.82
N ARG A 348 -5.91 -9.70 13.98
CA ARG A 348 -4.80 -8.88 14.49
C ARG A 348 -4.39 -9.37 15.88
N PHE A 349 -3.13 -9.28 16.21
CA PHE A 349 -2.58 -9.64 17.51
C PHE A 349 -1.42 -8.75 17.93
#